data_f5be3c10a0089c3c359a249e24cdbbf1
#
_entry.id   f5be3c10a0089c3c359a249e24cdbbf1
#
_cell.length_a   1.000
_cell.length_b   1.000
_cell.length_c   1.000
_cell.angle_alpha   90.00
_cell.angle_beta   90.00
_cell.angle_gamma   90.00
#
_symmetry.space_group_name_H-M   'P 1'
#
loop_
_entity.id
_entity.type
_entity.pdbx_description
1 polymer ?
#
loop_
_entity_poly.entity_id
_entity_poly.type
_entity_poly.pdbx_seq_one_letter_code
_entity_poly.pdbx_strand_id
1 'polypeptide(L)'
;MLEQLTHTWVISYFVTFTSLLLQPIFQRFQPIRSMASQTNGTQWFRLPTDVRPVHYDLTMLSDLERLTFHGVADIALAVEQDTQRIEFNIGKGLELSQVLVSFDGHHHVVQPSVDKQHERVTLSLPQSVAQGSSLSIVAGYKGEIDQSMMGYYQSTWRLSLI
;
A
#
# COMPACT_ATOMS: atom_id res chain seq x y z
N MET A 1 -14.80 42.60 16.08
CA MET A 1 -15.02 41.14 16.06
C MET A 1 -14.42 40.66 14.76
N LEU A 2 -13.15 40.23 14.80
CA LEU A 2 -12.40 39.85 13.61
C LEU A 2 -12.62 38.36 13.40
N GLU A 3 -13.38 38.00 12.35
CA GLU A 3 -13.48 36.62 11.89
C GLU A 3 -12.11 36.17 11.38
N GLN A 4 -11.55 35.17 12.04
CA GLN A 4 -10.36 34.48 11.58
C GLN A 4 -10.77 33.48 10.51
N LEU A 5 -10.49 33.77 9.25
CA LEU A 5 -10.61 32.80 8.17
C LEU A 5 -9.42 31.83 8.27
N THR A 6 -9.69 30.64 8.75
CA THR A 6 -8.73 29.52 8.71
C THR A 6 -8.98 28.73 7.43
N HIS A 7 -8.03 28.75 6.52
CA HIS A 7 -8.07 27.88 5.35
C HIS A 7 -7.26 26.61 5.64
N THR A 8 -7.94 25.48 5.56
CA THR A 8 -7.32 24.17 5.71
C THR A 8 -7.03 23.60 4.32
N TRP A 9 -5.76 23.32 4.04
CA TRP A 9 -5.35 22.60 2.83
C TRP A 9 -4.94 21.19 3.22
N VAL A 10 -5.47 20.24 2.49
CA VAL A 10 -5.07 18.84 2.61
C VAL A 10 -4.17 18.52 1.42
N ILE A 11 -2.91 18.21 1.70
CA ILE A 11 -1.93 17.87 0.68
C ILE A 11 -1.78 16.36 0.66
N SER A 12 -2.17 15.75 -0.44
CA SER A 12 -1.95 14.33 -0.68
C SER A 12 -0.67 14.17 -1.51
N TYR A 13 0.33 13.52 -0.94
CA TYR A 13 1.50 13.10 -1.72
C TYR A 13 1.20 11.75 -2.38
N PHE A 14 0.95 11.79 -3.68
CA PHE A 14 0.99 10.60 -4.50
C PHE A 14 2.45 10.20 -4.69
N VAL A 15 2.85 9.09 -4.13
CA VAL A 15 4.12 8.47 -4.52
C VAL A 15 3.90 7.82 -5.88
N THR A 16 4.12 8.59 -6.95
CA THR A 16 4.23 8.04 -8.29
C THR A 16 5.57 7.34 -8.43
N PHE A 17 5.58 6.03 -8.39
CA PHE A 17 6.71 5.23 -8.85
C PHE A 17 6.78 5.36 -10.37
N THR A 18 7.59 6.31 -10.86
CA THR A 18 7.98 6.34 -12.27
C THR A 18 8.90 5.15 -12.54
N SER A 19 8.37 4.18 -13.25
CA SER A 19 9.14 3.08 -13.83
C SER A 19 10.07 3.64 -14.90
N LEU A 20 11.34 3.83 -14.59
CA LEU A 20 12.38 4.11 -15.58
C LEU A 20 12.65 2.81 -16.34
N LEU A 21 12.25 2.80 -17.60
CA LEU A 21 12.64 1.80 -18.58
C LEU A 21 14.14 1.93 -18.87
N LEU A 22 14.96 1.10 -18.26
CA LEU A 22 16.33 0.84 -18.68
C LEU A 22 16.38 -0.48 -19.44
N GLN A 23 16.68 -0.38 -20.72
CA GLN A 23 16.91 -1.51 -21.63
C GLN A 23 18.11 -2.36 -21.19
N PRO A 24 18.08 -3.66 -21.40
CA PRO A 24 19.18 -4.55 -20.98
C PRO A 24 20.36 -4.46 -21.95
N ILE A 25 21.49 -3.99 -21.45
CA ILE A 25 22.79 -4.28 -22.09
C ILE A 25 23.17 -5.69 -21.72
N PHE A 26 23.18 -6.58 -22.70
CA PHE A 26 23.70 -7.93 -22.59
C PHE A 26 25.20 -7.90 -22.26
N GLN A 27 25.54 -8.14 -21.00
CA GLN A 27 26.88 -8.61 -20.64
C GLN A 27 26.77 -9.98 -19.97
N ARG A 28 27.37 -10.91 -20.67
CA ARG A 28 27.55 -12.33 -20.32
C ARG A 28 28.43 -12.43 -19.08
N PHE A 29 27.86 -12.54 -17.87
CA PHE A 29 28.61 -12.86 -16.68
C PHE A 29 28.45 -14.32 -16.31
N GLN A 30 29.59 -14.97 -16.07
CA GLN A 30 29.70 -16.34 -15.58
C GLN A 30 29.17 -16.49 -14.17
N PRO A 31 28.60 -17.64 -13.78
CA PRO A 31 28.05 -17.81 -12.45
C PRO A 31 29.18 -17.92 -11.42
N ILE A 32 29.33 -16.90 -10.60
CA ILE A 32 30.07 -17.03 -9.36
C ILE A 32 29.20 -17.88 -8.42
N ARG A 33 29.75 -19.02 -7.98
CA ARG A 33 29.16 -19.85 -6.94
C ARG A 33 28.83 -18.98 -5.74
N SER A 34 27.55 -18.74 -5.51
CA SER A 34 27.04 -18.07 -4.35
C SER A 34 27.34 -18.92 -3.11
N MET A 35 28.26 -18.48 -2.30
CA MET A 35 28.30 -18.86 -0.89
C MET A 35 26.99 -18.40 -0.26
N ALA A 36 26.18 -19.32 0.22
CA ALA A 36 24.99 -19.04 1.00
C ALA A 36 25.41 -18.28 2.26
N SER A 37 25.31 -16.96 2.23
CA SER A 37 25.41 -16.12 3.41
C SER A 37 24.08 -16.25 4.17
N GLN A 38 24.14 -16.95 5.30
CA GLN A 38 23.07 -16.91 6.28
C GLN A 38 23.00 -15.50 6.85
N THR A 39 22.14 -14.66 6.32
CA THR A 39 21.78 -13.39 6.95
C THR A 39 20.56 -13.58 7.84
N ASN A 40 20.78 -14.11 9.01
CA ASN A 40 19.86 -13.99 10.13
C ASN A 40 19.80 -12.51 10.53
N GLY A 41 18.66 -11.81 10.34
CA GLY A 41 18.42 -10.61 11.11
C GLY A 41 17.68 -9.43 10.48
N THR A 42 17.40 -9.37 9.16
CA THR A 42 16.78 -8.17 8.58
C THR A 42 15.73 -8.44 7.49
N GLN A 43 15.19 -9.63 7.45
CA GLN A 43 14.29 -10.05 6.36
C GLN A 43 12.84 -9.51 6.51
N TRP A 44 12.48 -8.98 7.66
CA TRP A 44 11.13 -8.48 7.93
C TRP A 44 10.83 -7.09 7.32
N PHE A 45 11.86 -6.32 6.92
CA PHE A 45 11.68 -5.00 6.29
C PHE A 45 11.21 -5.09 4.83
N ARG A 46 11.46 -6.20 4.16
CA ARG A 46 11.08 -6.37 2.75
C ARG A 46 9.81 -7.19 2.64
N LEU A 47 8.92 -6.76 1.74
CA LEU A 47 7.78 -7.57 1.34
C LEU A 47 8.26 -8.77 0.52
N PRO A 48 7.55 -9.91 0.57
CA PRO A 48 7.75 -11.01 -0.37
C PRO A 48 7.66 -10.53 -1.82
N THR A 49 8.37 -11.20 -2.72
CA THR A 49 8.42 -10.85 -4.15
C THR A 49 7.56 -11.76 -5.01
N ASP A 50 6.75 -12.60 -4.39
CA ASP A 50 5.84 -13.53 -5.04
C ASP A 50 4.64 -12.84 -5.71
N VAL A 51 4.32 -11.62 -5.26
CA VAL A 51 3.26 -10.80 -5.85
C VAL A 51 3.79 -9.37 -6.07
N ARG A 52 3.43 -8.77 -7.20
CA ARG A 52 3.82 -7.40 -7.54
C ARG A 52 2.60 -6.57 -7.95
N PRO A 53 2.39 -5.37 -7.36
CA PRO A 53 1.34 -4.46 -7.81
C PRO A 53 1.66 -3.92 -9.20
N VAL A 54 0.63 -3.87 -10.04
CA VAL A 54 0.70 -3.32 -11.42
C VAL A 54 -0.15 -2.10 -11.63
N HIS A 55 -1.23 -1.95 -10.84
CA HIS A 55 -2.11 -0.79 -10.90
C HIS A 55 -2.79 -0.54 -9.56
N TYR A 56 -3.05 0.73 -9.26
CA TYR A 56 -3.87 1.18 -8.14
C TYR A 56 -4.94 2.12 -8.64
N ASP A 57 -6.18 1.87 -8.22
CA ASP A 57 -7.29 2.83 -8.32
C ASP A 57 -7.75 3.15 -6.90
N LEU A 58 -7.69 4.43 -6.54
CA LEU A 58 -7.97 4.89 -5.18
C LEU A 58 -9.13 5.87 -5.19
N THR A 59 -10.19 5.53 -4.46
CA THR A 59 -11.26 6.47 -4.13
C THR A 59 -11.11 6.86 -2.68
N MET A 60 -11.10 8.17 -2.40
CA MET A 60 -10.96 8.70 -1.05
C MET A 60 -11.96 9.83 -0.81
N LEU A 61 -12.65 9.77 0.32
CA LEU A 61 -13.59 10.77 0.81
C LEU A 61 -13.07 11.32 2.13
N SER A 62 -12.89 12.63 2.21
CA SER A 62 -12.35 13.32 3.37
C SER A 62 -13.43 14.11 4.09
N ASP A 63 -13.45 13.99 5.40
CA ASP A 63 -14.23 14.85 6.30
C ASP A 63 -13.26 15.81 7.01
N LEU A 64 -13.21 17.04 6.55
CA LEU A 64 -12.28 18.05 7.07
C LEU A 64 -12.74 18.64 8.41
N GLU A 65 -14.00 18.47 8.79
CA GLU A 65 -14.50 18.91 10.10
C GLU A 65 -14.06 17.94 11.19
N ARG A 66 -14.14 16.63 10.89
CA ARG A 66 -13.74 15.56 11.81
C ARG A 66 -12.28 15.14 11.65
N LEU A 67 -11.59 15.64 10.62
CA LEU A 67 -10.24 15.27 10.26
C LEU A 67 -10.09 13.76 10.06
N THR A 68 -11.02 13.17 9.34
CA THR A 68 -11.03 11.75 9.00
C THR A 68 -11.17 11.55 7.52
N PHE A 69 -10.79 10.38 7.05
CA PHE A 69 -11.03 9.95 5.66
C PHE A 69 -11.37 8.48 5.61
N HIS A 70 -12.07 8.10 4.57
CA HIS A 70 -12.33 6.71 4.24
C HIS A 70 -12.36 6.53 2.73
N GLY A 71 -12.19 5.31 2.28
CA GLY A 71 -12.18 5.05 0.85
C GLY A 71 -12.06 3.59 0.50
N VAL A 72 -11.83 3.37 -0.78
CA VAL A 72 -11.63 2.04 -1.37
C VAL A 72 -10.36 2.09 -2.21
N ALA A 73 -9.51 1.08 -2.05
CA ALA A 73 -8.37 0.81 -2.90
C ALA A 73 -8.67 -0.42 -3.74
N ASP A 74 -8.62 -0.28 -5.07
CA ASP A 74 -8.60 -1.41 -6.01
C ASP A 74 -7.17 -1.57 -6.53
N ILE A 75 -6.58 -2.73 -6.27
CA ILE A 75 -5.17 -3.00 -6.53
C ILE A 75 -5.05 -4.21 -7.44
N ALA A 76 -4.60 -3.99 -8.67
CA ALA A 76 -4.28 -5.09 -9.58
C ALA A 76 -2.86 -5.59 -9.31
N LEU A 77 -2.71 -6.92 -9.24
CA LEU A 77 -1.48 -7.59 -8.89
C LEU A 77 -1.10 -8.62 -9.97
N ALA A 78 0.19 -8.74 -10.24
CA ALA A 78 0.77 -9.84 -11.00
C ALA A 78 1.39 -10.85 -10.01
N VAL A 79 1.12 -12.13 -10.24
CA VAL A 79 1.68 -13.23 -9.44
C VAL A 79 2.99 -13.68 -10.10
N GLU A 80 4.11 -13.42 -9.42
CA GLU A 80 5.46 -13.72 -9.90
C GLU A 80 5.93 -15.12 -9.48
N GLN A 81 5.34 -15.71 -8.44
CA GLN A 81 5.58 -17.08 -7.97
C GLN A 81 4.28 -17.62 -7.36
N ASP A 82 4.10 -18.94 -7.38
CA ASP A 82 2.95 -19.58 -6.75
C ASP A 82 2.81 -19.12 -5.30
N THR A 83 1.64 -18.63 -4.94
CA THR A 83 1.42 -18.09 -3.59
C THR A 83 0.04 -18.41 -3.06
N GLN A 84 -0.06 -18.56 -1.75
CA GLN A 84 -1.32 -18.67 -1.01
C GLN A 84 -1.49 -17.53 -0.01
N ARG A 85 -0.60 -16.54 -0.06
CA ARG A 85 -0.69 -15.35 0.80
C ARG A 85 -0.25 -14.11 0.07
N ILE A 86 -0.80 -12.98 0.49
CA ILE A 86 -0.41 -11.67 0.01
C ILE A 86 -0.02 -10.84 1.21
N GLU A 87 1.11 -10.17 1.14
CA GLU A 87 1.56 -9.25 2.19
C GLU A 87 1.74 -7.84 1.62
N PHE A 88 1.30 -6.84 2.39
CA PHE A 88 1.52 -5.43 2.07
C PHE A 88 1.63 -4.59 3.34
N ASN A 89 2.18 -3.39 3.21
CA ASN A 89 2.31 -2.49 4.33
C ASN A 89 1.03 -1.68 4.55
N ILE A 90 0.74 -1.38 5.81
CA ILE A 90 -0.34 -0.51 6.23
C ILE A 90 0.21 0.54 7.20
N GLY A 91 -0.07 1.83 6.94
CA GLY A 91 0.37 2.90 7.83
C GLY A 91 -0.35 2.86 9.19
N LYS A 92 0.32 3.39 10.21
CA LYS A 92 -0.30 3.62 11.53
C LYS A 92 -1.55 4.48 11.37
N GLY A 93 -2.60 4.15 12.09
CA GLY A 93 -3.85 4.90 12.01
C GLY A 93 -4.77 4.54 10.84
N LEU A 94 -4.32 3.68 9.91
CA LEU A 94 -5.20 3.09 8.90
C LEU A 94 -5.86 1.82 9.43
N GLU A 95 -7.15 1.72 9.20
CA GLU A 95 -7.94 0.52 9.51
C GLU A 95 -8.56 -0.01 8.22
N LEU A 96 -8.41 -1.31 8.00
CA LEU A 96 -9.10 -2.01 6.90
C LEU A 96 -10.48 -2.46 7.39
N SER A 97 -11.50 -2.24 6.56
CA SER A 97 -12.85 -2.70 6.87
C SER A 97 -13.11 -4.08 6.29
N GLN A 98 -13.13 -4.20 4.98
CA GLN A 98 -13.41 -5.45 4.27
C GLN A 98 -12.40 -5.58 3.12
N VAL A 99 -11.91 -6.78 2.92
CA VAL A 99 -10.97 -7.08 1.83
C VAL A 99 -11.59 -8.17 0.96
N LEU A 100 -11.74 -7.85 -0.33
CA LEU A 100 -12.18 -8.78 -1.36
C LEU A 100 -10.98 -9.08 -2.25
N VAL A 101 -10.69 -10.35 -2.45
CA VAL A 101 -9.64 -10.82 -3.36
C VAL A 101 -10.28 -11.53 -4.53
N SER A 102 -9.87 -11.20 -5.75
CA SER A 102 -10.44 -11.78 -6.96
C SER A 102 -9.33 -12.40 -7.81
N PHE A 103 -9.50 -13.66 -8.17
CA PHE A 103 -8.64 -14.42 -9.08
C PHE A 103 -9.45 -15.55 -9.73
N ASP A 104 -9.05 -16.01 -10.91
CA ASP A 104 -9.70 -17.07 -11.67
C ASP A 104 -11.24 -16.86 -11.85
N GLY A 105 -11.67 -15.60 -11.96
CA GLY A 105 -13.09 -15.25 -12.10
C GLY A 105 -13.94 -15.39 -10.83
N HIS A 106 -13.33 -15.70 -9.70
CA HIS A 106 -14.00 -15.83 -8.40
C HIS A 106 -13.62 -14.71 -7.45
N HIS A 107 -14.57 -14.34 -6.57
CA HIS A 107 -14.38 -13.32 -5.54
C HIS A 107 -14.43 -13.96 -4.16
N HIS A 108 -13.45 -13.65 -3.33
CA HIS A 108 -13.31 -14.19 -2.00
C HIS A 108 -13.20 -13.08 -0.98
N VAL A 109 -14.08 -13.08 0.03
CA VAL A 109 -13.93 -12.20 1.19
C VAL A 109 -12.86 -12.79 2.09
N VAL A 110 -11.79 -12.03 2.33
CA VAL A 110 -10.64 -12.47 3.13
C VAL A 110 -10.53 -11.58 4.37
N GLN A 111 -10.31 -12.22 5.52
CA GLN A 111 -10.03 -11.49 6.75
C GLN A 111 -8.55 -11.13 6.80
N PRO A 112 -8.21 -9.82 6.90
CA PRO A 112 -6.82 -9.39 7.02
C PRO A 112 -6.27 -9.71 8.41
N SER A 113 -5.06 -10.26 8.47
CA SER A 113 -4.27 -10.33 9.69
C SER A 113 -3.34 -9.12 9.73
N VAL A 114 -3.51 -8.25 10.72
CA VAL A 114 -2.75 -6.99 10.83
C VAL A 114 -1.72 -7.09 11.95
N ASP A 115 -0.45 -6.99 11.59
CA ASP A 115 0.66 -6.80 12.52
C ASP A 115 0.93 -5.30 12.67
N LYS A 116 0.42 -4.71 13.75
CA LYS A 116 0.56 -3.28 14.04
C LYS A 116 2.00 -2.89 14.40
N GLN A 117 2.80 -3.82 14.90
CA GLN A 117 4.20 -3.55 15.27
C GLN A 117 5.06 -3.35 14.03
N HIS A 118 4.85 -4.16 13.00
CA HIS A 118 5.60 -4.11 11.76
C HIS A 118 4.85 -3.41 10.61
N GLU A 119 3.68 -2.82 10.90
CA GLU A 119 2.86 -2.10 9.92
C GLU A 119 2.55 -2.96 8.68
N ARG A 120 2.23 -4.24 8.91
CA ARG A 120 2.05 -5.24 7.86
C ARG A 120 0.68 -5.90 7.92
N VAL A 121 0.12 -6.13 6.74
CA VAL A 121 -1.10 -6.93 6.55
C VAL A 121 -0.74 -8.21 5.82
N THR A 122 -1.30 -9.31 6.27
CA THR A 122 -1.24 -10.60 5.59
C THR A 122 -2.66 -11.04 5.25
N LEU A 123 -2.90 -11.37 3.98
CA LEU A 123 -4.11 -12.00 3.49
C LEU A 123 -3.81 -13.46 3.17
N SER A 124 -4.53 -14.38 3.80
CA SER A 124 -4.45 -15.81 3.49
C SER A 124 -5.51 -16.16 2.44
N LEU A 125 -5.07 -16.66 1.30
CA LEU A 125 -5.95 -17.05 0.20
C LEU A 125 -6.55 -18.44 0.46
N PRO A 126 -7.78 -18.71 0.00
CA PRO A 126 -8.42 -20.01 0.17
C PRO A 126 -7.70 -21.13 -0.60
N GLN A 127 -7.01 -20.78 -1.66
CA GLN A 127 -6.19 -21.69 -2.47
C GLN A 127 -4.95 -21.01 -3.01
N SER A 128 -3.98 -21.79 -3.48
CA SER A 128 -2.79 -21.26 -4.13
C SER A 128 -3.14 -20.68 -5.49
N VAL A 129 -2.58 -19.51 -5.79
CA VAL A 129 -2.68 -18.84 -7.08
C VAL A 129 -1.37 -19.05 -7.83
N ALA A 130 -1.44 -19.54 -9.06
CA ALA A 130 -0.28 -19.91 -9.85
C ALA A 130 0.48 -18.69 -10.38
N GLN A 131 1.79 -18.86 -10.58
CA GLN A 131 2.63 -17.88 -11.28
C GLN A 131 2.03 -17.49 -12.64
N GLY A 132 2.11 -16.21 -12.98
CA GLY A 132 1.59 -15.66 -14.24
C GLY A 132 0.10 -15.33 -14.21
N SER A 133 -0.62 -15.68 -13.14
CA SER A 133 -2.02 -15.28 -12.95
C SER A 133 -2.13 -13.79 -12.62
N SER A 134 -3.30 -13.23 -12.94
CA SER A 134 -3.70 -11.90 -12.48
C SER A 134 -4.60 -12.04 -11.26
N LEU A 135 -4.39 -11.14 -10.30
CA LEU A 135 -5.13 -11.09 -9.05
C LEU A 135 -5.48 -9.65 -8.74
N SER A 136 -6.65 -9.39 -8.15
CA SER A 136 -6.98 -8.06 -7.65
C SER A 136 -7.44 -8.09 -6.20
N ILE A 137 -7.17 -6.99 -5.51
CA ILE A 137 -7.62 -6.75 -4.13
C ILE A 137 -8.45 -5.49 -4.13
N VAL A 138 -9.67 -5.58 -3.59
CA VAL A 138 -10.49 -4.40 -3.26
C VAL A 138 -10.57 -4.31 -1.75
N ALA A 139 -10.03 -3.24 -1.19
CA ALA A 139 -9.95 -3.03 0.24
C ALA A 139 -10.61 -1.71 0.64
N GLY A 140 -11.63 -1.78 1.50
CA GLY A 140 -12.16 -0.61 2.18
C GLY A 140 -11.21 -0.19 3.30
N TYR A 141 -10.99 1.11 3.45
CA TYR A 141 -10.12 1.65 4.50
C TYR A 141 -10.67 2.94 5.10
N LYS A 142 -10.23 3.23 6.32
CA LYS A 142 -10.48 4.51 7.00
C LYS A 142 -9.25 4.93 7.80
N GLY A 143 -9.13 6.21 8.06
CA GLY A 143 -8.03 6.76 8.83
C GLY A 143 -8.31 8.16 9.34
N GLU A 144 -7.38 8.69 10.12
CA GLU A 144 -7.40 10.05 10.63
C GLU A 144 -6.42 10.92 9.84
N ILE A 145 -6.80 12.19 9.62
CA ILE A 145 -5.93 13.21 9.03
C ILE A 145 -5.15 13.83 10.18
N ASP A 146 -3.90 13.48 10.35
CA ASP A 146 -3.07 13.96 11.43
C ASP A 146 -2.16 15.13 11.00
N GLN A 147 -1.31 15.58 11.93
CA GLN A 147 -0.36 16.66 11.71
C GLN A 147 1.08 16.14 11.55
N SER A 148 1.25 14.85 11.31
CA SER A 148 2.57 14.21 11.28
C SER A 148 3.40 14.55 10.06
N MET A 149 2.85 15.24 9.08
CA MET A 149 3.45 15.57 7.78
C MET A 149 3.90 14.33 6.98
N MET A 150 3.36 13.16 7.30
CA MET A 150 3.59 11.91 6.58
C MET A 150 2.29 11.38 5.99
N GLY A 151 2.29 11.07 4.71
CA GLY A 151 1.12 10.55 4.01
C GLY A 151 0.04 11.62 3.78
N TYR A 152 -1.16 11.39 4.29
CA TYR A 152 -2.30 12.30 4.17
C TYR A 152 -2.45 13.10 5.46
N TYR A 153 -2.09 14.38 5.46
CA TYR A 153 -1.99 15.21 6.65
C TYR A 153 -2.64 16.58 6.48
N GLN A 154 -2.91 17.24 7.61
CA GLN A 154 -3.43 18.61 7.69
C GLN A 154 -2.29 19.61 7.74
N SER A 155 -2.37 20.64 6.90
CA SER A 155 -1.56 21.84 7.00
C SER A 155 -2.44 23.07 7.26
N THR A 156 -2.09 23.87 8.27
CA THR A 156 -2.79 25.12 8.59
C THR A 156 -1.86 26.31 8.48
N TRP A 157 -2.37 27.43 7.97
CA TRP A 157 -1.66 28.69 7.96
C TRP A 157 -2.54 29.80 8.50
N ARG A 158 -1.91 30.80 9.08
CA ARG A 158 -2.60 31.99 9.58
C ARG A 158 -2.17 33.20 8.77
N LEU A 159 -3.12 33.98 8.29
CA LEU A 159 -2.86 35.29 7.71
C LEU A 159 -2.78 36.31 8.83
N SER A 160 -1.62 36.90 9.09
CA SER A 160 -1.51 38.10 9.93
C SER A 160 -1.73 39.29 9.01
N LEU A 161 -2.87 39.94 9.13
CA LEU A 161 -3.07 41.27 8.52
C LEU A 161 -2.27 42.28 9.38
N ILE A 162 -1.26 42.86 8.77
CA ILE A 162 -0.49 44.00 9.32
C ILE A 162 -1.29 45.25 9.14
#